data_63f2ca0f04a7f44b5ed1cc9fde85d0e7
#
_entry.id   63f2ca0f04a7f44b5ed1cc9fde85d0e7
#
_cell.length_a   1.000
_cell.length_b   1.000
_cell.length_c   1.000
_cell.angle_alpha   90.00
_cell.angle_beta   90.00
_cell.angle_gamma   90.00
#
_symmetry.space_group_name_H-M   'P 1'
#
loop_
_entity.id
_entity.type
_entity.pdbx_description
1 polymer ?
#
loop_
_entity_poly.entity_id
_entity_poly.type
_entity_poly.pdbx_seq_one_letter_code
_entity_poly.pdbx_strand_id
1 'polypeptide(L)'
;MAGLTAAHVLSAYDQVSLYEADGRFGGHAHTQFVDAGQGAPTAVDTAFLVHNDRTYPTLCRLFDELGIATSATDMSMSVRDDSTGLEYAGARGVRGLFASPATANPRYLWMLAEIKRFHHHARRLLAAPDADDNALSLGDFVRQRGFSQFFLGRFLTPLVAAVWSCPPGQAMAYPAQYLFRFLDHHGMLSVFGSPQWKTVVGGSRTYVDAVVRGLHEAFTDSPVTQVRRIPEGVVVTAAGHPPKVFDAAVIATHPDQALALLAQPTAAEREVLRAIGYVSNSAQLHTDESLLPRHPRARASWNYLCGGGSQGVVVTYDITRLMRLPGPCRFLVTLGGEHLVDPGAVLAEMTYQHPVYTPQSVAAQRRLSSLNDGRIAFAGAYHGWGFHEDGAASGLRAAQALGRDWPVGVATKREHRVGAR
;
A
#
# COMPACT_ATOMS: atom_id res chain seq x y z
N MET A 1 9.37 0.33 3.99
CA MET A 1 8.72 0.04 5.32
C MET A 1 9.28 -1.22 5.95
N ALA A 2 9.33 -2.34 5.25
CA ALA A 2 9.83 -3.60 5.82
C ALA A 2 11.26 -3.50 6.36
N GLY A 3 12.19 -3.03 5.55
CA GLY A 3 13.58 -2.81 5.98
C GLY A 3 13.72 -1.80 7.11
N LEU A 4 12.92 -0.72 7.09
CA LEU A 4 12.94 0.29 8.16
C LEU A 4 12.46 -0.28 9.51
N THR A 5 11.39 -1.08 9.51
CA THR A 5 10.92 -1.73 10.75
C THR A 5 11.91 -2.75 11.25
N ALA A 6 12.47 -3.58 10.36
CA ALA A 6 13.53 -4.52 10.75
C ALA A 6 14.74 -3.78 11.33
N ALA A 7 15.20 -2.72 10.67
CA ALA A 7 16.32 -1.92 11.12
C ALA A 7 16.06 -1.26 12.48
N HIS A 8 14.85 -0.72 12.70
CA HIS A 8 14.46 -0.14 13.99
C HIS A 8 14.50 -1.17 15.12
N VAL A 9 13.94 -2.34 14.92
CA VAL A 9 13.92 -3.40 15.95
C VAL A 9 15.32 -3.92 16.21
N LEU A 10 16.11 -4.18 15.18
CA LEU A 10 17.49 -4.70 15.30
C LEU A 10 18.43 -3.67 15.95
N SER A 11 18.27 -2.38 15.67
CA SER A 11 19.13 -1.31 16.20
C SER A 11 19.08 -1.17 17.73
N ALA A 12 18.07 -1.73 18.37
CA ALA A 12 18.00 -1.78 19.83
C ALA A 12 19.03 -2.77 20.46
N TYR A 13 19.60 -3.66 19.65
CA TYR A 13 20.47 -4.74 20.10
C TYR A 13 21.81 -4.82 19.35
N ASP A 14 21.80 -4.41 18.09
CA ASP A 14 22.89 -4.65 17.16
C ASP A 14 23.28 -3.36 16.40
N GLN A 15 24.48 -3.33 15.86
CA GLN A 15 24.89 -2.27 14.93
C GLN A 15 24.31 -2.56 13.54
N VAL A 16 23.40 -1.72 13.09
CA VAL A 16 22.67 -1.89 11.84
C VAL A 16 23.26 -0.96 10.76
N SER A 17 23.62 -1.54 9.62
CA SER A 17 23.97 -0.81 8.38
C SER A 17 22.83 -0.99 7.39
N LEU A 18 22.21 0.12 6.94
CA LEU A 18 21.14 0.15 5.96
C LEU A 18 21.68 0.58 4.59
N TYR A 19 21.44 -0.25 3.57
CA TYR A 19 21.79 0.06 2.18
C TYR A 19 20.51 0.26 1.36
N GLU A 20 20.44 1.38 0.64
CA GLU A 20 19.34 1.73 -0.26
C GLU A 20 19.90 2.00 -1.67
N ALA A 21 19.26 1.44 -2.68
CA ALA A 21 19.66 1.62 -4.07
C ALA A 21 19.30 3.00 -4.61
N ASP A 22 18.15 3.54 -4.17
CA ASP A 22 17.68 4.86 -4.60
C ASP A 22 18.39 5.99 -3.84
N GLY A 23 18.32 7.22 -4.36
CA GLY A 23 18.83 8.43 -3.70
C GLY A 23 18.01 8.86 -2.47
N ARG A 24 17.07 8.03 -2.00
CA ARG A 24 16.22 8.30 -0.83
C ARG A 24 15.80 7.01 -0.14
N PHE A 25 15.70 7.06 1.18
CA PHE A 25 15.12 5.97 1.96
C PHE A 25 13.58 5.96 1.88
N GLY A 26 12.97 4.80 2.15
CA GLY A 26 11.54 4.69 2.42
C GLY A 26 10.74 3.90 1.39
N GLY A 27 11.20 3.77 0.15
CA GLY A 27 10.45 3.12 -0.91
C GLY A 27 9.09 3.81 -1.16
N HIS A 28 7.96 3.13 -0.89
CA HIS A 28 6.61 3.71 -1.00
C HIS A 28 6.27 4.74 0.12
N ALA A 29 7.08 4.91 1.14
CA ALA A 29 7.05 6.10 1.98
C ALA A 29 7.74 7.24 1.24
N HIS A 30 6.97 7.98 0.43
CA HIS A 30 7.50 8.94 -0.51
C HIS A 30 6.78 10.28 -0.40
N THR A 31 7.44 11.25 0.23
CA THR A 31 6.97 12.63 0.36
C THR A 31 7.71 13.50 -0.64
N GLN A 32 6.98 14.19 -1.50
CA GLN A 32 7.47 15.27 -2.36
C GLN A 32 7.32 16.61 -1.65
N PHE A 33 8.26 17.49 -1.83
CA PHE A 33 8.19 18.88 -1.33
C PHE A 33 7.93 19.79 -2.51
N VAL A 34 6.73 20.39 -2.54
CA VAL A 34 6.29 21.24 -3.64
C VAL A 34 6.09 22.68 -3.18
N ASP A 35 6.48 23.64 -4.00
CA ASP A 35 6.18 25.04 -3.75
C ASP A 35 4.70 25.30 -4.04
N ALA A 36 3.94 25.62 -2.99
CA ALA A 36 2.53 26.00 -3.08
C ALA A 36 2.33 27.53 -3.06
N GLY A 37 3.39 28.31 -3.21
CA GLY A 37 3.34 29.78 -3.14
C GLY A 37 3.09 30.34 -1.73
N GLN A 38 3.32 29.53 -0.67
CA GLN A 38 3.03 29.90 0.73
C GLN A 38 4.30 30.15 1.56
N GLY A 39 5.43 30.34 0.91
CA GLY A 39 6.72 30.67 1.53
C GLY A 39 7.53 29.45 2.01
N ALA A 40 6.91 28.34 2.41
CA ALA A 40 7.59 27.09 2.72
C ALA A 40 7.04 25.97 1.82
N PRO A 41 7.91 25.02 1.38
CA PRO A 41 7.45 23.87 0.59
C PRO A 41 6.42 23.02 1.35
N THR A 42 5.36 22.61 0.65
CA THR A 42 4.33 21.72 1.19
C THR A 42 4.76 20.28 1.02
N ALA A 43 4.72 19.50 2.10
CA ALA A 43 4.98 18.06 2.09
C ALA A 43 3.76 17.31 1.55
N VAL A 44 3.91 16.59 0.45
CA VAL A 44 2.84 15.85 -0.25
C VAL A 44 3.25 14.40 -0.41
N ASP A 45 2.56 13.47 0.26
CA ASP A 45 2.78 12.03 0.07
C ASP A 45 2.20 11.55 -1.25
N THR A 46 2.93 10.66 -1.94
CA THR A 46 2.58 10.22 -3.29
C THR A 46 2.28 8.72 -3.41
N ALA A 47 2.53 7.92 -2.36
CA ALA A 47 2.25 6.48 -2.38
C ALA A 47 1.57 5.96 -1.11
N PHE A 48 2.26 5.93 0.04
CA PHE A 48 1.61 5.58 1.30
C PHE A 48 0.84 6.79 1.84
N LEU A 49 -0.50 6.66 1.95
CA LEU A 49 -1.38 7.79 2.24
C LEU A 49 -2.13 7.67 3.57
N VAL A 50 -2.55 6.45 3.93
CA VAL A 50 -3.48 6.26 5.06
C VAL A 50 -3.20 4.99 5.85
N HIS A 51 -3.52 5.02 7.14
CA HIS A 51 -3.51 3.89 8.07
C HIS A 51 -4.68 4.00 9.06
N ASN A 52 -4.86 2.99 9.89
CA ASN A 52 -5.83 3.04 10.99
C ASN A 52 -5.37 2.13 12.15
N ASP A 53 -5.89 2.36 13.33
CA ASP A 53 -5.43 1.66 14.54
C ASP A 53 -5.85 0.17 14.57
N ARG A 54 -6.87 -0.22 13.80
CA ARG A 54 -7.39 -1.59 13.81
C ARG A 54 -6.56 -2.55 12.97
N THR A 55 -6.14 -2.11 11.78
CA THR A 55 -5.51 -2.97 10.78
C THR A 55 -4.03 -2.66 10.53
N TYR A 56 -3.45 -1.70 11.27
CA TYR A 56 -2.05 -1.30 11.19
C TYR A 56 -1.34 -1.31 12.56
N PRO A 57 -1.45 -2.40 13.37
CA PRO A 57 -0.93 -2.41 14.74
C PRO A 57 0.60 -2.27 14.81
N THR A 58 1.35 -2.91 13.90
CA THR A 58 2.81 -2.83 13.90
C THR A 58 3.28 -1.44 13.51
N LEU A 59 2.66 -0.85 12.50
CA LEU A 59 2.98 0.50 12.04
C LEU A 59 2.60 1.55 13.10
N CYS A 60 1.44 1.41 13.74
CA CYS A 60 1.03 2.30 14.82
C CYS A 60 2.01 2.23 16.00
N ARG A 61 2.46 1.04 16.38
CA ARG A 61 3.49 0.88 17.41
C ARG A 61 4.78 1.62 17.05
N LEU A 62 5.24 1.47 15.80
CA LEU A 62 6.42 2.20 15.31
C LEU A 62 6.22 3.71 15.41
N PHE A 63 5.05 4.22 15.02
CA PHE A 63 4.73 5.64 15.10
C PHE A 63 4.71 6.15 16.55
N ASP A 64 4.12 5.39 17.46
CA ASP A 64 4.05 5.74 18.86
C ASP A 64 5.46 5.84 19.49
N GLU A 65 6.33 4.86 19.22
CA GLU A 65 7.72 4.85 19.74
C GLU A 65 8.56 6.00 19.15
N LEU A 66 8.38 6.31 17.86
CA LEU A 66 9.08 7.41 17.20
C LEU A 66 8.45 8.79 17.49
N GLY A 67 7.30 8.83 18.15
CA GLY A 67 6.57 10.07 18.42
C GLY A 67 6.00 10.74 17.17
N ILE A 68 5.62 9.94 16.17
CA ILE A 68 5.06 10.44 14.89
C ILE A 68 3.62 10.90 15.09
N ALA A 69 3.36 12.16 14.75
CA ALA A 69 2.02 12.72 14.81
C ALA A 69 1.16 12.23 13.64
N THR A 70 -0.08 11.87 13.93
CA THR A 70 -1.07 11.47 12.92
C THR A 70 -2.36 12.27 13.07
N SER A 71 -3.11 12.44 12.00
CA SER A 71 -4.40 13.13 12.02
C SER A 71 -5.49 12.30 11.35
N ALA A 72 -6.74 12.44 11.84
CA ALA A 72 -7.88 11.76 11.23
C ALA A 72 -8.11 12.26 9.80
N THR A 73 -8.45 11.35 8.89
CA THR A 73 -8.73 11.67 7.49
C THR A 73 -10.01 10.99 6.98
N ASP A 74 -10.44 11.40 5.78
CA ASP A 74 -11.57 10.86 5.05
C ASP A 74 -11.08 9.78 4.07
N MET A 75 -11.59 8.57 4.20
CA MET A 75 -11.36 7.48 3.26
C MET A 75 -12.64 7.19 2.51
N SER A 76 -12.79 7.81 1.36
CA SER A 76 -13.95 7.68 0.49
C SER A 76 -13.53 7.37 -0.94
N MET A 77 -14.42 6.70 -1.69
CA MET A 77 -14.18 6.35 -3.08
C MET A 77 -15.33 6.83 -3.96
N SER A 78 -14.99 7.37 -5.12
CA SER A 78 -15.94 7.72 -6.17
C SER A 78 -15.70 6.95 -7.45
N VAL A 79 -16.75 6.87 -8.25
CA VAL A 79 -16.70 6.37 -9.61
C VAL A 79 -17.29 7.43 -10.54
N ARG A 80 -16.54 7.78 -11.58
CA ARG A 80 -16.98 8.63 -12.69
C ARG A 80 -16.95 7.83 -13.98
N ASP A 81 -18.05 7.84 -14.70
CA ASP A 81 -18.21 7.21 -16.01
C ASP A 81 -18.69 8.24 -17.03
N ASP A 82 -17.77 8.74 -17.84
CA ASP A 82 -18.06 9.77 -18.83
C ASP A 82 -18.99 9.29 -19.95
N SER A 83 -19.05 7.97 -20.21
CA SER A 83 -19.92 7.41 -21.24
C SER A 83 -21.41 7.44 -20.88
N THR A 84 -21.73 7.42 -19.59
CA THR A 84 -23.10 7.41 -19.08
C THR A 84 -23.45 8.67 -18.26
N GLY A 85 -22.48 9.50 -17.94
CA GLY A 85 -22.63 10.63 -17.02
C GLY A 85 -22.83 10.22 -15.57
N LEU A 86 -22.59 8.93 -15.24
CA LEU A 86 -22.72 8.43 -13.87
C LEU A 86 -21.56 8.92 -13.01
N GLU A 87 -21.88 9.64 -11.95
CA GLU A 87 -20.94 9.99 -10.90
C GLU A 87 -21.57 9.74 -9.53
N TYR A 88 -20.88 8.98 -8.70
CA TYR A 88 -21.30 8.72 -7.32
C TYR A 88 -20.10 8.50 -6.41
N ALA A 89 -20.29 8.63 -5.10
CA ALA A 89 -19.27 8.34 -4.10
C ALA A 89 -19.84 7.50 -2.94
N GLY A 90 -19.20 6.39 -2.65
CA GLY A 90 -19.41 5.63 -1.41
C GLY A 90 -18.79 6.34 -0.21
N ALA A 91 -19.26 6.04 1.01
CA ALA A 91 -18.83 6.64 2.28
C ALA A 91 -19.03 8.16 2.42
N ARG A 92 -19.77 8.80 1.49
CA ARG A 92 -20.13 10.22 1.54
C ARG A 92 -21.63 10.46 1.79
N GLY A 93 -22.29 9.43 2.34
CA GLY A 93 -23.71 9.45 2.64
C GLY A 93 -24.62 9.51 1.40
N VAL A 94 -25.90 9.73 1.61
CA VAL A 94 -26.92 9.75 0.54
C VAL A 94 -26.60 10.79 -0.55
N ARG A 95 -26.08 11.95 -0.17
CA ARG A 95 -25.74 13.02 -1.14
C ARG A 95 -24.58 12.63 -2.08
N GLY A 96 -23.66 11.80 -1.63
CA GLY A 96 -22.60 11.25 -2.47
C GLY A 96 -23.09 10.11 -3.34
N LEU A 97 -23.92 9.22 -2.81
CA LEU A 97 -24.52 8.14 -3.59
C LEU A 97 -25.40 8.65 -4.74
N PHE A 98 -26.10 9.75 -4.53
CA PHE A 98 -26.99 10.36 -5.55
C PHE A 98 -26.45 11.72 -6.03
N ALA A 99 -25.18 11.75 -6.45
CA ALA A 99 -24.49 12.98 -6.81
C ALA A 99 -24.84 13.49 -8.22
N SER A 100 -25.02 12.60 -9.20
CA SER A 100 -25.35 12.96 -10.58
C SER A 100 -26.79 12.55 -10.97
N PRO A 101 -27.43 13.20 -11.96
CA PRO A 101 -28.74 12.79 -12.47
C PRO A 101 -28.78 11.35 -12.97
N ALA A 102 -27.67 10.83 -13.50
CA ALA A 102 -27.55 9.45 -13.99
C ALA A 102 -27.75 8.39 -12.89
N THR A 103 -27.66 8.77 -11.60
CA THR A 103 -27.96 7.88 -10.48
C THR A 103 -29.46 7.53 -10.36
N ALA A 104 -30.36 8.22 -11.05
CA ALA A 104 -31.77 7.83 -11.17
C ALA A 104 -32.00 6.61 -12.10
N ASN A 105 -30.95 6.15 -12.80
CA ASN A 105 -31.03 4.98 -13.69
C ASN A 105 -31.39 3.71 -12.90
N PRO A 106 -32.39 2.92 -13.31
CA PRO A 106 -32.73 1.66 -12.62
C PRO A 106 -31.59 0.67 -12.49
N ARG A 107 -30.66 0.64 -13.45
CA ARG A 107 -29.44 -0.22 -13.37
C ARG A 107 -28.54 0.20 -12.21
N TYR A 108 -28.42 1.50 -11.94
CA TYR A 108 -27.67 1.99 -10.79
C TYR A 108 -28.34 1.61 -9.46
N LEU A 109 -29.64 1.77 -9.36
CA LEU A 109 -30.40 1.38 -8.17
C LEU A 109 -30.29 -0.13 -7.92
N TRP A 110 -30.36 -0.94 -8.99
CA TRP A 110 -30.13 -2.38 -8.91
C TRP A 110 -28.70 -2.71 -8.43
N MET A 111 -27.69 -2.00 -8.93
CA MET A 111 -26.30 -2.17 -8.48
C MET A 111 -26.16 -1.92 -6.97
N LEU A 112 -26.86 -0.96 -6.37
CA LEU A 112 -26.86 -0.75 -4.92
C LEU A 112 -27.39 -1.98 -4.15
N ALA A 113 -28.39 -2.66 -4.70
CA ALA A 113 -28.88 -3.93 -4.14
C ALA A 113 -27.85 -5.06 -4.34
N GLU A 114 -27.18 -5.11 -5.49
CA GLU A 114 -26.13 -6.08 -5.77
C GLU A 114 -24.93 -5.91 -4.83
N ILE A 115 -24.57 -4.69 -4.42
CA ILE A 115 -23.53 -4.44 -3.42
C ILE A 115 -23.85 -5.15 -2.10
N LYS A 116 -25.08 -5.03 -1.59
CA LYS A 116 -25.51 -5.73 -0.37
C LYS A 116 -25.47 -7.24 -0.54
N ARG A 117 -25.91 -7.74 -1.70
CA ARG A 117 -25.87 -9.16 -2.06
C ARG A 117 -24.43 -9.68 -2.11
N PHE A 118 -23.52 -8.90 -2.71
CA PHE A 118 -22.09 -9.19 -2.77
C PHE A 118 -21.48 -9.32 -1.37
N HIS A 119 -21.71 -8.34 -0.49
CA HIS A 119 -21.21 -8.39 0.89
C HIS A 119 -21.74 -9.62 1.65
N HIS A 120 -23.02 -9.98 1.45
CA HIS A 120 -23.60 -11.17 2.06
C HIS A 120 -22.92 -12.46 1.58
N HIS A 121 -22.77 -12.64 0.26
CA HIS A 121 -22.16 -13.83 -0.31
C HIS A 121 -20.65 -13.92 0.00
N ALA A 122 -19.93 -12.80 0.01
CA ALA A 122 -18.51 -12.75 0.40
C ALA A 122 -18.32 -13.23 1.85
N ARG A 123 -19.10 -12.70 2.80
CA ARG A 123 -19.04 -13.13 4.19
C ARG A 123 -19.44 -14.61 4.38
N ARG A 124 -20.42 -15.11 3.63
CA ARG A 124 -20.76 -16.53 3.66
C ARG A 124 -19.62 -17.42 3.16
N LEU A 125 -18.89 -16.98 2.14
CA LEU A 125 -17.71 -17.71 1.65
C LEU A 125 -16.61 -17.74 2.72
N LEU A 126 -16.38 -16.63 3.41
CA LEU A 126 -15.38 -16.54 4.48
C LEU A 126 -15.73 -17.43 5.70
N ALA A 127 -17.02 -17.63 5.97
CA ALA A 127 -17.50 -18.45 7.08
C ALA A 127 -17.55 -19.95 6.77
N ALA A 128 -17.28 -20.37 5.54
CA ALA A 128 -17.31 -21.79 5.16
C ALA A 128 -16.09 -22.54 5.73
N PRO A 129 -16.28 -23.70 6.39
CA PRO A 129 -15.21 -24.42 7.09
C PRO A 129 -14.12 -24.99 6.16
N ASP A 130 -14.45 -25.32 4.91
CA ASP A 130 -13.54 -25.91 3.91
C ASP A 130 -13.02 -24.89 2.91
N ALA A 131 -12.96 -23.65 3.33
CA ALA A 131 -12.54 -22.56 2.48
C ALA A 131 -11.03 -22.61 2.19
N ASP A 132 -10.61 -23.49 1.28
CA ASP A 132 -9.26 -23.43 0.72
C ASP A 132 -9.13 -22.18 -0.15
N ASP A 133 -8.16 -21.35 0.20
CA ASP A 133 -8.01 -19.96 -0.24
C ASP A 133 -7.88 -19.77 -1.76
N ASN A 134 -7.69 -20.84 -2.51
CA ASN A 134 -7.19 -20.72 -3.88
C ASN A 134 -8.11 -21.32 -4.95
N ALA A 135 -9.20 -21.98 -4.57
CA ALA A 135 -10.01 -22.76 -5.51
C ALA A 135 -10.93 -21.91 -6.39
N LEU A 136 -11.30 -20.69 -5.99
CA LEU A 136 -12.30 -19.86 -6.67
C LEU A 136 -11.75 -18.50 -7.01
N SER A 137 -11.69 -18.15 -8.31
CA SER A 137 -11.36 -16.79 -8.74
C SER A 137 -12.53 -15.84 -8.47
N LEU A 138 -12.25 -14.55 -8.39
CA LEU A 138 -13.28 -13.51 -8.29
C LEU A 138 -14.24 -13.56 -9.49
N GLY A 139 -13.71 -13.79 -10.70
CA GLY A 139 -14.50 -13.92 -11.92
C GLY A 139 -15.47 -15.13 -11.86
N ASP A 140 -15.02 -16.28 -11.36
CA ASP A 140 -15.88 -17.43 -11.16
C ASP A 140 -16.94 -17.20 -10.10
N PHE A 141 -16.55 -16.59 -8.97
CA PHE A 141 -17.49 -16.25 -7.90
C PHE A 141 -18.64 -15.37 -8.41
N VAL A 142 -18.33 -14.27 -9.11
CA VAL A 142 -19.36 -13.33 -9.60
C VAL A 142 -20.24 -13.96 -10.68
N ARG A 143 -19.67 -14.81 -11.54
CA ARG A 143 -20.38 -15.56 -12.58
C ARG A 143 -21.37 -16.57 -11.97
N GLN A 144 -20.90 -17.39 -11.03
CA GLN A 144 -21.74 -18.38 -10.32
C GLN A 144 -22.90 -17.74 -9.55
N ARG A 145 -22.73 -16.51 -9.09
CA ARG A 145 -23.74 -15.77 -8.32
C ARG A 145 -24.62 -14.87 -9.19
N GLY A 146 -24.38 -14.79 -10.51
CA GLY A 146 -25.20 -14.03 -11.45
C GLY A 146 -25.21 -12.52 -11.18
N PHE A 147 -24.03 -11.90 -10.95
CA PHE A 147 -23.89 -10.47 -10.83
C PHE A 147 -23.93 -9.79 -12.21
N SER A 148 -24.53 -8.61 -12.28
CA SER A 148 -24.67 -7.88 -13.53
C SER A 148 -23.33 -7.28 -14.03
N GLN A 149 -23.19 -7.13 -15.36
CA GLN A 149 -22.03 -6.45 -15.94
C GLN A 149 -21.94 -4.98 -15.47
N PHE A 150 -23.06 -4.36 -15.17
CA PHE A 150 -23.10 -2.99 -14.65
C PHE A 150 -22.45 -2.94 -13.25
N PHE A 151 -22.80 -3.86 -12.35
CA PHE A 151 -22.16 -4.01 -11.03
C PHE A 151 -20.64 -4.27 -11.16
N LEU A 152 -20.27 -5.20 -12.05
CA LEU A 152 -18.85 -5.51 -12.26
C LEU A 152 -18.07 -4.27 -12.71
N GLY A 153 -18.52 -3.59 -13.74
CA GLY A 153 -17.79 -2.49 -14.36
C GLY A 153 -17.86 -1.17 -13.59
N ARG A 154 -18.86 -0.97 -12.72
CA ARG A 154 -19.09 0.32 -12.03
C ARG A 154 -18.89 0.26 -10.52
N PHE A 155 -18.70 -0.93 -9.96
CA PHE A 155 -18.43 -1.08 -8.52
C PHE A 155 -17.25 -2.02 -8.25
N LEU A 156 -17.34 -3.30 -8.68
CA LEU A 156 -16.37 -4.31 -8.23
C LEU A 156 -14.99 -4.11 -8.86
N THR A 157 -14.92 -3.97 -10.18
CA THR A 157 -13.64 -3.70 -10.87
C THR A 157 -12.99 -2.40 -10.39
N PRO A 158 -13.71 -1.27 -10.30
CA PRO A 158 -13.18 -0.05 -9.67
C PRO A 158 -12.63 -0.25 -8.28
N LEU A 159 -13.33 -1.00 -7.42
CA LEU A 159 -12.90 -1.27 -6.05
C LEU A 159 -11.58 -2.06 -6.02
N VAL A 160 -11.52 -3.18 -6.73
CA VAL A 160 -10.32 -4.04 -6.75
C VAL A 160 -9.13 -3.31 -7.39
N ALA A 161 -9.38 -2.62 -8.49
CA ALA A 161 -8.37 -1.88 -9.21
C ALA A 161 -7.79 -0.71 -8.39
N ALA A 162 -8.63 0.01 -7.64
CA ALA A 162 -8.18 1.10 -6.77
C ALA A 162 -7.37 0.59 -5.57
N VAL A 163 -7.69 -0.61 -5.06
CA VAL A 163 -7.01 -1.21 -3.90
C VAL A 163 -5.62 -1.73 -4.26
N TRP A 164 -5.47 -2.42 -5.40
CA TRP A 164 -4.20 -3.07 -5.80
C TRP A 164 -3.53 -2.48 -7.03
N SER A 165 -4.05 -1.40 -7.59
CA SER A 165 -3.49 -0.75 -8.79
C SER A 165 -3.28 -1.75 -9.94
N CYS A 166 -4.18 -2.75 -10.06
CA CYS A 166 -4.07 -3.81 -11.06
C CYS A 166 -5.00 -3.56 -12.24
N PRO A 167 -4.62 -3.98 -13.47
CA PRO A 167 -5.49 -3.89 -14.64
C PRO A 167 -6.82 -4.64 -14.42
N PRO A 168 -7.95 -4.14 -14.98
CA PRO A 168 -9.28 -4.73 -14.78
C PRO A 168 -9.36 -6.22 -15.11
N GLY A 169 -8.66 -6.68 -16.15
CA GLY A 169 -8.60 -8.10 -16.52
C GLY A 169 -7.93 -8.98 -15.47
N GLN A 170 -6.92 -8.48 -14.78
CA GLN A 170 -6.25 -9.20 -13.70
C GLN A 170 -7.12 -9.24 -12.43
N ALA A 171 -7.92 -8.22 -12.15
CA ALA A 171 -8.79 -8.17 -10.99
C ALA A 171 -9.71 -9.40 -10.88
N MET A 172 -10.21 -9.91 -12.01
CA MET A 172 -11.09 -11.08 -12.04
C MET A 172 -10.36 -12.40 -11.81
N ALA A 173 -9.05 -12.45 -11.99
CA ALA A 173 -8.22 -13.63 -11.72
C ALA A 173 -7.79 -13.76 -10.24
N TYR A 174 -8.01 -12.73 -9.42
CA TYR A 174 -7.68 -12.77 -7.99
C TYR A 174 -8.43 -13.91 -7.27
N PRO A 175 -7.78 -14.60 -6.31
CA PRO A 175 -8.46 -15.55 -5.44
C PRO A 175 -9.55 -14.84 -4.63
N ALA A 176 -10.81 -15.25 -4.79
CA ALA A 176 -11.96 -14.56 -4.19
C ALA A 176 -11.86 -14.44 -2.67
N GLN A 177 -11.47 -15.52 -1.99
CA GLN A 177 -11.33 -15.54 -0.54
C GLN A 177 -10.22 -14.63 -0.04
N TYR A 178 -9.08 -14.58 -0.73
CA TYR A 178 -7.97 -13.70 -0.40
C TYR A 178 -8.41 -12.22 -0.46
N LEU A 179 -9.12 -11.84 -1.52
CA LEU A 179 -9.75 -10.54 -1.66
C LEU A 179 -10.75 -10.26 -0.53
N PHE A 180 -11.65 -11.22 -0.24
CA PHE A 180 -12.72 -10.99 0.75
C PHE A 180 -12.17 -10.89 2.17
N ARG A 181 -11.13 -11.64 2.53
CA ARG A 181 -10.43 -11.47 3.81
C ARG A 181 -9.85 -10.07 3.96
N PHE A 182 -9.23 -9.56 2.91
CA PHE A 182 -8.75 -8.18 2.90
C PHE A 182 -9.90 -7.17 3.09
N LEU A 183 -10.97 -7.30 2.31
CA LEU A 183 -12.11 -6.38 2.38
C LEU A 183 -12.79 -6.43 3.77
N ASP A 184 -12.93 -7.63 4.35
CA ASP A 184 -13.52 -7.81 5.68
C ASP A 184 -12.63 -7.22 6.77
N HIS A 185 -11.33 -7.50 6.73
CA HIS A 185 -10.33 -6.96 7.66
C HIS A 185 -10.36 -5.43 7.69
N HIS A 186 -10.49 -4.79 6.54
CA HIS A 186 -10.58 -3.34 6.42
C HIS A 186 -11.99 -2.76 6.59
N GLY A 187 -12.99 -3.60 6.92
CA GLY A 187 -14.38 -3.18 7.11
C GLY A 187 -15.12 -2.79 5.83
N MET A 188 -14.59 -3.20 4.66
CA MET A 188 -15.14 -2.85 3.34
C MET A 188 -16.25 -3.79 2.88
N LEU A 189 -16.56 -4.89 3.59
CA LEU A 189 -17.72 -5.75 3.40
C LEU A 189 -18.94 -5.31 4.22
N SER A 190 -18.90 -4.10 4.77
CA SER A 190 -19.98 -3.52 5.56
C SER A 190 -20.27 -2.10 5.12
N VAL A 191 -21.51 -1.67 5.26
CA VAL A 191 -21.93 -0.28 5.02
C VAL A 191 -21.57 0.62 6.20
N PHE A 192 -21.41 0.03 7.40
CA PHE A 192 -21.10 0.72 8.66
C PHE A 192 -19.94 0.04 9.38
N GLY A 193 -19.27 0.78 10.27
CA GLY A 193 -18.20 0.23 11.10
C GLY A 193 -16.82 0.26 10.45
N SER A 194 -16.61 1.07 9.42
CA SER A 194 -15.28 1.38 8.90
C SER A 194 -14.42 2.01 10.00
N PRO A 195 -13.14 1.62 10.13
CA PRO A 195 -12.24 2.24 11.10
C PRO A 195 -12.05 3.74 10.79
N GLN A 196 -11.66 4.52 11.81
CA GLN A 196 -11.20 5.88 11.56
C GLN A 196 -9.85 5.83 10.87
N TRP A 197 -9.80 6.32 9.65
CA TRP A 197 -8.56 6.44 8.90
C TRP A 197 -7.76 7.66 9.36
N LYS A 198 -6.45 7.55 9.27
CA LYS A 198 -5.48 8.57 9.67
C LYS A 198 -4.42 8.74 8.59
N THR A 199 -3.78 9.89 8.57
CA THR A 199 -2.61 10.22 7.76
C THR A 199 -1.48 10.74 8.65
N VAL A 200 -0.24 10.68 8.15
CA VAL A 200 0.93 11.17 8.88
C VAL A 200 1.05 12.67 8.71
N VAL A 201 1.15 13.40 9.81
CA VAL A 201 1.36 14.85 9.80
C VAL A 201 2.77 15.18 9.33
N GLY A 202 2.91 16.03 8.32
CA GLY A 202 4.20 16.37 7.70
C GLY A 202 4.73 15.34 6.70
N GLY A 203 3.92 14.31 6.39
CA GLY A 203 4.23 13.30 5.39
C GLY A 203 5.04 12.11 5.94
N SER A 204 5.08 11.06 5.14
CA SER A 204 5.71 9.78 5.47
C SER A 204 7.23 9.87 5.69
N ARG A 205 7.88 10.88 5.13
CA ARG A 205 9.31 11.14 5.36
C ARG A 205 9.64 11.33 6.84
N THR A 206 8.71 11.84 7.65
CA THR A 206 8.93 12.09 9.08
C THR A 206 9.35 10.84 9.84
N TYR A 207 8.69 9.71 9.64
CA TYR A 207 9.07 8.45 10.28
C TYR A 207 10.26 7.77 9.61
N VAL A 208 10.42 7.94 8.30
CA VAL A 208 11.61 7.43 7.58
C VAL A 208 12.86 8.06 8.19
N ASP A 209 12.90 9.39 8.26
CA ASP A 209 14.04 10.14 8.82
C ASP A 209 14.24 9.82 10.31
N ALA A 210 13.17 9.57 11.08
CA ALA A 210 13.27 9.21 12.48
C ALA A 210 13.93 7.84 12.69
N VAL A 211 13.58 6.84 11.87
CA VAL A 211 14.24 5.51 11.90
C VAL A 211 15.70 5.65 11.50
N VAL A 212 15.98 6.27 10.36
CA VAL A 212 17.34 6.36 9.79
C VAL A 212 18.30 7.06 10.76
N ARG A 213 17.87 8.12 11.46
CA ARG A 213 18.69 8.79 12.47
C ARG A 213 19.10 7.90 13.66
N GLY A 214 18.33 6.84 13.93
CA GLY A 214 18.63 5.88 14.99
C GLY A 214 19.57 4.75 14.61
N LEU A 215 19.98 4.67 13.33
CA LEU A 215 20.84 3.60 12.83
C LEU A 215 22.33 3.94 12.99
N HIS A 216 23.16 2.89 13.06
CA HIS A 216 24.61 3.04 13.09
C HIS A 216 25.16 3.59 11.76
N GLU A 217 24.70 3.02 10.62
CA GLU A 217 25.07 3.46 9.28
C GLU A 217 23.85 3.38 8.35
N ALA A 218 23.73 4.34 7.43
CA ALA A 218 22.70 4.32 6.40
C ALA A 218 23.21 4.99 5.12
N PHE A 219 23.08 4.31 3.99
CA PHE A 219 23.63 4.70 2.70
C PHE A 219 22.54 4.71 1.63
N THR A 220 22.34 5.84 0.95
CA THR A 220 21.59 5.95 -0.30
C THR A 220 22.54 5.80 -1.49
N ASP A 221 21.99 5.66 -2.70
CA ASP A 221 22.75 5.46 -3.94
C ASP A 221 23.78 4.32 -3.82
N SER A 222 23.45 3.33 -3.00
CA SER A 222 24.34 2.23 -2.61
C SER A 222 23.68 0.87 -2.89
N PRO A 223 23.39 0.55 -4.17
CA PRO A 223 22.73 -0.71 -4.51
C PRO A 223 23.61 -1.89 -4.11
N VAL A 224 23.03 -2.79 -3.29
CA VAL A 224 23.62 -4.08 -3.03
C VAL A 224 23.57 -4.90 -4.31
N THR A 225 24.71 -5.47 -4.69
CA THR A 225 24.84 -6.30 -5.90
C THR A 225 24.95 -7.79 -5.59
N GLN A 226 25.38 -8.14 -4.36
CA GLN A 226 25.50 -9.54 -3.96
C GLN A 226 25.37 -9.70 -2.44
N VAL A 227 24.68 -10.78 -2.04
CA VAL A 227 24.62 -11.30 -0.67
C VAL A 227 25.06 -12.77 -0.70
N ARG A 228 26.15 -13.10 0.02
CA ARG A 228 26.74 -14.44 0.01
C ARG A 228 26.91 -14.96 1.44
N ARG A 229 26.35 -16.15 1.70
CA ARG A 229 26.53 -16.87 2.97
C ARG A 229 27.97 -17.36 3.09
N ILE A 230 28.55 -17.24 4.28
CA ILE A 230 29.83 -17.79 4.68
C ILE A 230 29.68 -18.47 6.05
N PRO A 231 30.60 -19.30 6.50
CA PRO A 231 30.53 -19.96 7.83
C PRO A 231 30.38 -18.94 8.96
N GLU A 232 31.05 -17.81 8.89
CA GLU A 232 31.09 -16.78 9.95
C GLU A 232 29.90 -15.81 9.89
N GLY A 233 29.12 -15.77 8.77
CA GLY A 233 28.01 -14.83 8.61
C GLY A 233 27.59 -14.65 7.16
N VAL A 234 27.49 -13.39 6.74
CA VAL A 234 27.05 -13.00 5.40
C VAL A 234 27.97 -11.92 4.85
N VAL A 235 28.47 -12.10 3.63
CA VAL A 235 29.18 -11.03 2.91
C VAL A 235 28.16 -10.24 2.08
N VAL A 236 28.11 -8.94 2.29
CA VAL A 236 27.32 -7.99 1.49
C VAL A 236 28.27 -7.17 0.61
N THR A 237 28.00 -7.15 -0.69
CA THR A 237 28.70 -6.31 -1.67
C THR A 237 27.74 -5.25 -2.18
N ALA A 238 28.08 -3.98 -1.97
CA ALA A 238 27.30 -2.83 -2.45
C ALA A 238 28.18 -1.95 -3.34
N ALA A 239 27.58 -1.32 -4.34
CA ALA A 239 28.30 -0.40 -5.22
C ALA A 239 28.87 0.78 -4.41
N GLY A 240 30.11 1.16 -4.72
CA GLY A 240 30.79 2.25 -4.02
C GLY A 240 31.36 1.88 -2.64
N HIS A 241 31.17 0.63 -2.17
CA HIS A 241 31.65 0.17 -0.87
C HIS A 241 32.50 -1.11 -1.01
N PRO A 242 33.52 -1.30 -0.17
CA PRO A 242 34.20 -2.59 -0.08
C PRO A 242 33.24 -3.67 0.44
N PRO A 243 33.38 -4.95 0.01
CA PRO A 243 32.61 -6.03 0.59
C PRO A 243 32.77 -6.07 2.11
N LYS A 244 31.65 -6.15 2.83
CA LYS A 244 31.61 -6.14 4.31
C LYS A 244 30.98 -7.44 4.83
N VAL A 245 31.56 -7.98 5.90
CA VAL A 245 31.02 -9.16 6.60
C VAL A 245 30.10 -8.70 7.71
N PHE A 246 28.95 -9.35 7.81
CA PHE A 246 27.94 -9.15 8.85
C PHE A 246 27.56 -10.49 9.46
N ASP A 247 27.11 -10.50 10.71
CA ASP A 247 26.58 -11.72 11.36
C ASP A 247 25.32 -12.22 10.64
N ALA A 248 24.46 -11.30 10.18
CA ALA A 248 23.23 -11.60 9.46
C ALA A 248 22.81 -10.44 8.55
N ALA A 249 21.85 -10.72 7.65
CA ALA A 249 21.26 -9.72 6.75
C ALA A 249 19.73 -9.88 6.62
N VAL A 250 19.02 -8.77 6.56
CA VAL A 250 17.61 -8.74 6.14
C VAL A 250 17.54 -8.23 4.70
N ILE A 251 17.04 -9.05 3.78
CA ILE A 251 16.78 -8.65 2.40
C ILE A 251 15.33 -8.13 2.33
N ALA A 252 15.20 -6.80 2.22
CA ALA A 252 13.91 -6.10 2.27
C ALA A 252 13.52 -5.48 0.91
N THR A 253 13.98 -6.09 -0.18
CA THR A 253 13.66 -5.73 -1.56
C THR A 253 12.48 -6.56 -2.09
N HIS A 254 12.06 -6.33 -3.35
CA HIS A 254 11.09 -7.20 -4.00
C HIS A 254 11.65 -8.62 -4.19
N PRO A 255 10.78 -9.66 -4.32
CA PRO A 255 11.23 -11.05 -4.38
C PRO A 255 12.18 -11.38 -5.54
N ASP A 256 11.94 -10.81 -6.72
CA ASP A 256 12.81 -10.95 -7.90
C ASP A 256 14.18 -10.33 -7.66
N GLN A 257 14.22 -9.13 -7.06
CA GLN A 257 15.44 -8.45 -6.66
C GLN A 257 16.17 -9.25 -5.56
N ALA A 258 15.43 -9.69 -4.54
CA ALA A 258 15.99 -10.51 -3.46
C ALA A 258 16.68 -11.78 -4.03
N LEU A 259 16.02 -12.45 -4.98
CA LEU A 259 16.59 -13.62 -5.64
C LEU A 259 17.85 -13.29 -6.45
N ALA A 260 17.85 -12.14 -7.13
CA ALA A 260 19.02 -11.70 -7.91
C ALA A 260 20.24 -11.35 -7.04
N LEU A 261 20.00 -10.88 -5.80
CA LEU A 261 21.07 -10.55 -4.85
C LEU A 261 21.78 -11.79 -4.29
N LEU A 262 21.10 -12.93 -4.20
CA LEU A 262 21.65 -14.13 -3.60
C LEU A 262 22.72 -14.76 -4.51
N ALA A 263 23.97 -14.86 -4.05
CA ALA A 263 25.05 -15.49 -4.80
C ALA A 263 24.79 -16.98 -5.08
N GLN A 264 24.19 -17.67 -4.12
CA GLN A 264 23.88 -19.10 -4.17
C GLN A 264 22.49 -19.33 -3.55
N PRO A 265 21.41 -19.00 -4.28
CA PRO A 265 20.06 -19.24 -3.78
C PRO A 265 19.77 -20.75 -3.70
N THR A 266 19.10 -21.17 -2.65
CA THR A 266 18.59 -22.54 -2.48
C THR A 266 17.48 -22.85 -3.50
N ALA A 267 17.11 -24.11 -3.64
CA ALA A 267 15.98 -24.51 -4.49
C ALA A 267 14.66 -23.89 -4.00
N ALA A 268 14.46 -23.87 -2.67
CA ALA A 268 13.27 -23.27 -2.05
C ALA A 268 13.19 -21.76 -2.28
N GLU A 269 14.29 -21.03 -2.14
CA GLU A 269 14.34 -19.59 -2.43
C GLU A 269 13.99 -19.30 -3.88
N ARG A 270 14.55 -20.06 -4.83
CA ARG A 270 14.23 -19.90 -6.25
C ARG A 270 12.74 -20.15 -6.54
N GLU A 271 12.19 -21.22 -5.99
CA GLU A 271 10.77 -21.58 -6.20
C GLU A 271 9.84 -20.52 -5.63
N VAL A 272 10.02 -20.17 -4.35
CA VAL A 272 9.10 -19.29 -3.62
C VAL A 272 9.18 -17.85 -4.11
N LEU A 273 10.41 -17.31 -4.25
CA LEU A 273 10.59 -15.90 -4.65
C LEU A 273 10.16 -15.66 -6.09
N ARG A 274 10.40 -16.60 -7.02
CA ARG A 274 9.94 -16.47 -8.42
C ARG A 274 8.43 -16.49 -8.58
N ALA A 275 7.69 -17.10 -7.66
CA ALA A 275 6.24 -17.24 -7.77
C ALA A 275 5.50 -15.91 -7.46
N ILE A 276 6.19 -14.92 -6.90
CA ILE A 276 5.59 -13.64 -6.50
C ILE A 276 6.06 -12.55 -7.46
N GLY A 277 5.21 -12.21 -8.43
CA GLY A 277 5.49 -11.17 -9.42
C GLY A 277 5.13 -9.77 -8.95
N TYR A 278 5.68 -8.78 -9.63
CA TYR A 278 5.40 -7.36 -9.44
C TYR A 278 5.03 -6.69 -10.76
N VAL A 279 4.21 -5.65 -10.70
CA VAL A 279 3.84 -4.80 -11.83
C VAL A 279 4.21 -3.36 -11.54
N SER A 280 4.77 -2.68 -12.56
CA SER A 280 5.08 -1.26 -12.49
C SER A 280 3.87 -0.43 -12.86
N ASN A 281 3.58 0.60 -12.08
CA ASN A 281 2.52 1.56 -12.30
C ASN A 281 3.12 2.98 -12.34
N SER A 282 2.85 3.70 -13.42
CA SER A 282 3.17 5.11 -13.53
C SER A 282 2.24 5.93 -12.62
N ALA A 283 2.79 6.94 -11.98
CA ALA A 283 2.07 7.87 -11.12
C ALA A 283 2.56 9.30 -11.36
N GLN A 284 1.64 10.24 -11.39
CA GLN A 284 1.95 11.68 -11.52
C GLN A 284 1.35 12.45 -10.34
N LEU A 285 2.18 13.27 -9.70
CA LEU A 285 1.73 14.33 -8.79
C LEU A 285 1.42 15.57 -9.63
N HIS A 286 0.21 16.11 -9.52
CA HIS A 286 -0.26 17.21 -10.36
C HIS A 286 -1.33 18.06 -9.67
N THR A 287 -1.75 19.14 -10.34
CA THR A 287 -2.82 20.05 -9.89
C THR A 287 -4.04 20.07 -10.83
N ASP A 288 -4.08 19.25 -11.86
CA ASP A 288 -5.18 19.16 -12.80
C ASP A 288 -6.42 18.51 -12.18
N GLU A 289 -7.46 19.28 -11.90
CA GLU A 289 -8.74 18.81 -11.35
C GLU A 289 -9.69 18.19 -12.38
N SER A 290 -9.36 18.17 -13.67
CA SER A 290 -10.25 17.68 -14.75
C SER A 290 -10.59 16.19 -14.60
N LEU A 291 -9.70 15.41 -13.95
CA LEU A 291 -9.89 13.99 -13.66
C LEU A 291 -10.80 13.70 -12.47
N LEU A 292 -11.08 14.69 -11.63
CA LEU A 292 -12.03 14.55 -10.54
C LEU A 292 -13.48 14.51 -11.07
N PRO A 293 -14.44 13.93 -10.30
CA PRO A 293 -15.85 14.05 -10.61
C PRO A 293 -16.26 15.50 -10.82
N ARG A 294 -17.09 15.74 -11.85
CA ARG A 294 -17.63 17.07 -12.18
C ARG A 294 -18.58 17.56 -11.08
N HIS A 295 -19.36 16.63 -10.50
CA HIS A 295 -20.23 16.93 -9.37
C HIS A 295 -19.45 16.98 -8.06
N PRO A 296 -19.35 18.12 -7.35
CA PRO A 296 -18.57 18.23 -6.10
C PRO A 296 -18.99 17.24 -5.00
N ARG A 297 -20.27 16.81 -5.01
CA ARG A 297 -20.78 15.80 -4.06
C ARG A 297 -20.23 14.41 -4.31
N ALA A 298 -19.79 14.11 -5.55
CA ALA A 298 -19.14 12.86 -5.91
C ALA A 298 -17.62 12.88 -5.67
N ARG A 299 -16.98 14.03 -5.50
CA ARG A 299 -15.54 14.12 -5.25
C ARG A 299 -15.16 13.43 -3.95
N ALA A 300 -14.29 12.47 -4.00
CA ALA A 300 -13.87 11.61 -2.90
C ALA A 300 -12.34 11.66 -2.70
N SER A 301 -11.84 10.97 -1.70
CA SER A 301 -10.39 10.81 -1.51
C SER A 301 -9.75 10.00 -2.62
N TRP A 302 -10.45 8.98 -3.11
CA TRP A 302 -10.07 8.13 -4.22
C TRP A 302 -11.11 8.27 -5.33
N ASN A 303 -10.70 8.65 -6.54
CA ASN A 303 -11.61 8.94 -7.64
C ASN A 303 -11.23 8.04 -8.84
N TYR A 304 -12.07 7.04 -9.11
CA TYR A 304 -11.90 6.12 -10.23
C TYR A 304 -12.60 6.65 -11.47
N LEU A 305 -11.88 6.71 -12.60
CA LEU A 305 -12.41 7.08 -13.90
C LEU A 305 -12.64 5.83 -14.75
N CYS A 306 -13.90 5.53 -15.08
CA CYS A 306 -14.26 4.45 -16.00
C CYS A 306 -13.93 4.83 -17.45
N GLY A 307 -13.27 3.93 -18.18
CA GLY A 307 -13.01 4.12 -19.60
C GLY A 307 -11.95 5.17 -19.95
N GLY A 308 -11.22 5.69 -18.97
CA GLY A 308 -10.20 6.73 -19.15
C GLY A 308 -8.90 6.28 -19.84
N GLY A 309 -8.78 5.01 -20.19
CA GLY A 309 -7.61 4.48 -20.90
C GLY A 309 -7.93 3.21 -21.68
N SER A 310 -7.22 2.97 -22.75
CA SER A 310 -7.44 1.81 -23.62
C SER A 310 -7.13 0.47 -22.95
N GLN A 311 -6.38 0.44 -21.85
CA GLN A 311 -5.97 -0.78 -21.14
C GLN A 311 -5.75 -0.62 -19.62
N GLY A 312 -5.98 0.54 -18.99
CA GLY A 312 -5.52 0.83 -17.63
C GLY A 312 -6.61 1.23 -16.65
N VAL A 313 -6.23 1.12 -15.39
CA VAL A 313 -6.93 1.72 -14.24
C VAL A 313 -6.50 3.18 -14.16
N VAL A 314 -7.45 4.09 -14.14
CA VAL A 314 -7.19 5.51 -13.81
C VAL A 314 -7.79 5.81 -12.46
N VAL A 315 -6.92 6.02 -11.49
CA VAL A 315 -7.33 6.42 -10.12
C VAL A 315 -6.62 7.70 -9.75
N THR A 316 -7.38 8.72 -9.39
CA THR A 316 -6.87 10.00 -8.89
C THR A 316 -7.13 10.12 -7.40
N TYR A 317 -6.06 10.20 -6.62
CA TYR A 317 -6.09 10.43 -5.18
C TYR A 317 -6.08 11.93 -4.89
N ASP A 318 -7.04 12.42 -4.11
CA ASP A 318 -7.09 13.81 -3.63
C ASP A 318 -6.21 13.93 -2.36
N ILE A 319 -4.93 14.23 -2.57
CA ILE A 319 -3.95 14.31 -1.48
C ILE A 319 -4.23 15.50 -0.56
N THR A 320 -4.68 16.62 -1.13
CA THR A 320 -5.10 17.79 -0.34
C THR A 320 -6.18 17.41 0.67
N ARG A 321 -7.16 16.59 0.25
CA ARG A 321 -8.20 16.07 1.14
C ARG A 321 -7.64 15.08 2.16
N LEU A 322 -6.85 14.10 1.70
CA LEU A 322 -6.30 13.03 2.54
C LEU A 322 -5.38 13.58 3.62
N MET A 323 -4.45 14.46 3.27
CA MET A 323 -3.49 15.04 4.20
C MET A 323 -3.97 16.34 4.85
N ARG A 324 -5.17 16.83 4.48
CA ARG A 324 -5.73 18.12 4.95
C ARG A 324 -4.77 19.28 4.73
N LEU A 325 -4.17 19.31 3.54
CA LEU A 325 -3.20 20.34 3.20
C LEU A 325 -3.88 21.71 3.10
N PRO A 326 -3.26 22.76 3.66
CA PRO A 326 -3.78 24.13 3.57
C PRO A 326 -3.53 24.74 2.19
N GLY A 327 -4.25 25.80 1.87
CA GLY A 327 -4.03 26.62 0.69
C GLY A 327 -5.01 26.39 -0.44
N PRO A 328 -4.89 27.20 -1.51
CA PRO A 328 -5.82 27.17 -2.64
C PRO A 328 -5.51 26.03 -3.64
N CYS A 329 -4.26 25.56 -3.68
CA CYS A 329 -3.84 24.50 -4.59
C CYS A 329 -4.37 23.13 -4.15
N ARG A 330 -4.89 22.38 -5.11
CA ARG A 330 -5.27 20.99 -4.91
C ARG A 330 -4.20 20.08 -5.48
N PHE A 331 -3.55 19.31 -4.61
CA PHE A 331 -2.58 18.31 -5.00
C PHE A 331 -3.27 16.96 -5.19
N LEU A 332 -3.02 16.36 -6.35
CA LEU A 332 -3.59 15.11 -6.79
C LEU A 332 -2.46 14.16 -7.18
N VAL A 333 -2.68 12.87 -6.95
CA VAL A 333 -1.81 11.82 -7.51
C VAL A 333 -2.68 10.92 -8.39
N THR A 334 -2.34 10.81 -9.67
CA THR A 334 -3.03 9.92 -10.60
C THR A 334 -2.15 8.74 -10.99
N LEU A 335 -2.71 7.53 -10.89
CA LEU A 335 -2.11 6.29 -11.39
C LEU A 335 -2.77 5.88 -12.70
N GLY A 336 -1.95 5.51 -13.68
CA GLY A 336 -2.38 4.96 -14.97
C GLY A 336 -3.10 5.94 -15.89
N GLY A 337 -3.04 7.22 -15.59
CA GLY A 337 -3.73 8.29 -16.32
C GLY A 337 -2.81 9.38 -16.86
N GLU A 338 -1.53 9.10 -17.06
CA GLU A 338 -0.51 10.07 -17.47
C GLU A 338 -0.85 10.80 -18.78
N HIS A 339 -1.54 10.12 -19.69
CA HIS A 339 -1.99 10.69 -20.97
C HIS A 339 -3.22 11.58 -20.87
N LEU A 340 -3.86 11.64 -19.69
CA LEU A 340 -5.07 12.42 -19.42
C LEU A 340 -4.79 13.67 -18.59
N VAL A 341 -3.67 13.70 -17.86
CA VAL A 341 -3.26 14.86 -17.05
C VAL A 341 -2.70 15.93 -17.95
N ASP A 342 -3.08 17.19 -17.73
CA ASP A 342 -2.46 18.33 -18.39
C ASP A 342 -0.95 18.35 -18.08
N PRO A 343 -0.07 18.24 -19.09
CA PRO A 343 1.38 18.27 -18.86
C PRO A 343 1.88 19.52 -18.13
N GLY A 344 1.18 20.66 -18.31
CA GLY A 344 1.50 21.92 -17.62
C GLY A 344 1.16 21.92 -16.13
N ALA A 345 0.33 20.96 -15.68
CA ALA A 345 -0.04 20.80 -14.28
C ALA A 345 0.76 19.74 -13.54
N VAL A 346 1.64 18.98 -14.22
CA VAL A 346 2.47 17.93 -13.62
C VAL A 346 3.59 18.56 -12.78
N LEU A 347 3.70 18.12 -11.54
CA LEU A 347 4.73 18.55 -10.58
C LEU A 347 5.84 17.53 -10.40
N ALA A 348 5.51 16.22 -10.46
CA ALA A 348 6.48 15.13 -10.39
C ALA A 348 5.93 13.85 -11.03
N GLU A 349 6.84 13.04 -11.57
CA GLU A 349 6.54 11.72 -12.11
C GLU A 349 7.24 10.65 -11.28
N MET A 350 6.54 9.55 -11.02
CA MET A 350 7.03 8.43 -10.23
C MET A 350 6.61 7.12 -10.88
N THR A 351 7.39 6.06 -10.60
CA THR A 351 7.03 4.68 -10.91
C THR A 351 6.96 3.89 -9.62
N TYR A 352 5.81 3.26 -9.36
CA TYR A 352 5.60 2.40 -8.21
C TYR A 352 5.37 0.96 -8.64
N GLN A 353 5.94 0.03 -7.89
CA GLN A 353 5.79 -1.39 -8.16
C GLN A 353 4.91 -2.04 -7.10
N HIS A 354 3.91 -2.81 -7.56
CA HIS A 354 2.96 -3.48 -6.68
C HIS A 354 2.96 -4.99 -6.90
N PRO A 355 2.82 -5.81 -5.83
CA PRO A 355 2.75 -7.25 -5.96
C PRO A 355 1.46 -7.69 -6.68
N VAL A 356 1.59 -8.76 -7.49
CA VAL A 356 0.47 -9.38 -8.18
C VAL A 356 0.07 -10.66 -7.45
N TYR A 357 -1.23 -10.77 -7.14
CA TYR A 357 -1.75 -11.93 -6.40
C TYR A 357 -2.43 -12.93 -7.33
N THR A 358 -1.81 -14.10 -7.42
CA THR A 358 -2.32 -15.27 -8.12
C THR A 358 -2.45 -16.43 -7.12
N PRO A 359 -3.16 -17.52 -7.45
CA PRO A 359 -3.15 -18.71 -6.60
C PRO A 359 -1.73 -19.19 -6.26
N GLN A 360 -0.81 -19.11 -7.23
CA GLN A 360 0.59 -19.52 -7.05
C GLN A 360 1.34 -18.58 -6.09
N SER A 361 1.19 -17.25 -6.24
CA SER A 361 1.86 -16.31 -5.35
C SER A 361 1.31 -16.37 -3.92
N VAL A 362 0.00 -16.58 -3.74
CA VAL A 362 -0.61 -16.77 -2.42
C VAL A 362 -0.15 -18.08 -1.76
N ALA A 363 0.00 -19.16 -2.53
CA ALA A 363 0.60 -20.40 -2.04
C ALA A 363 2.07 -20.22 -1.62
N ALA A 364 2.85 -19.47 -2.42
CA ALA A 364 4.25 -19.14 -2.11
C ALA A 364 4.39 -18.28 -0.85
N GLN A 365 3.48 -17.33 -0.62
CA GLN A 365 3.47 -16.50 0.59
C GLN A 365 3.52 -17.33 1.89
N ARG A 366 2.79 -18.44 1.94
CA ARG A 366 2.74 -19.33 3.12
C ARG A 366 4.09 -19.96 3.44
N ARG A 367 5.00 -20.00 2.48
CA ARG A 367 6.34 -20.61 2.59
C ARG A 367 7.44 -19.58 2.85
N LEU A 368 7.19 -18.28 2.78
CA LEU A 368 8.20 -17.24 2.91
C LEU A 368 8.96 -17.31 4.24
N SER A 369 8.26 -17.59 5.36
CA SER A 369 8.89 -17.70 6.67
C SER A 369 9.88 -18.85 6.77
N SER A 370 9.70 -19.93 6.00
CA SER A 370 10.62 -21.09 5.98
C SER A 370 11.91 -20.83 5.21
N LEU A 371 12.04 -19.70 4.52
CA LEU A 371 13.26 -19.30 3.82
C LEU A 371 14.28 -18.67 4.76
N ASN A 372 13.86 -18.22 5.94
CA ASN A 372 14.74 -17.61 6.93
C ASN A 372 15.62 -18.69 7.57
N ASP A 373 16.94 -18.50 7.59
CA ASP A 373 17.91 -19.51 8.04
C ASP A 373 18.78 -19.05 9.23
N GLY A 374 18.38 -17.97 9.91
CA GLY A 374 19.12 -17.38 11.01
C GLY A 374 20.33 -16.51 10.58
N ARG A 375 20.68 -16.50 9.29
CA ARG A 375 21.70 -15.63 8.69
C ARG A 375 21.10 -14.64 7.71
N ILE A 376 20.16 -15.11 6.90
CA ILE A 376 19.41 -14.30 5.97
C ILE A 376 17.94 -14.42 6.31
N ALA A 377 17.26 -13.27 6.44
CA ALA A 377 15.82 -13.17 6.57
C ALA A 377 15.26 -12.29 5.45
N PHE A 378 14.03 -12.60 5.03
CA PHE A 378 13.33 -11.87 3.98
C PHE A 378 12.18 -11.05 4.57
N ALA A 379 12.04 -9.82 4.08
CA ALA A 379 10.96 -8.93 4.47
C ALA A 379 10.42 -8.15 3.26
N GLY A 380 9.13 -7.82 3.29
CA GLY A 380 8.48 -7.05 2.23
C GLY A 380 6.96 -7.10 2.37
N ALA A 381 6.27 -6.15 1.77
CA ALA A 381 4.81 -6.12 1.81
C ALA A 381 4.17 -7.36 1.15
N TYR A 382 4.90 -8.06 0.30
CA TYR A 382 4.48 -9.32 -0.34
C TYR A 382 4.31 -10.50 0.64
N HIS A 383 4.67 -10.34 1.91
CA HIS A 383 4.35 -11.29 2.98
C HIS A 383 2.88 -11.23 3.43
N GLY A 384 2.10 -10.30 2.90
CA GLY A 384 0.68 -10.10 3.15
C GLY A 384 -0.02 -9.53 1.92
N TRP A 385 -0.92 -8.60 2.11
CA TRP A 385 -1.74 -8.01 1.04
C TRP A 385 -1.06 -6.88 0.25
N GLY A 386 0.21 -6.58 0.51
CA GLY A 386 0.98 -5.56 -0.21
C GLY A 386 0.93 -4.16 0.41
N PHE A 387 0.44 -4.02 1.64
CA PHE A 387 0.29 -2.73 2.32
C PHE A 387 1.44 -2.44 3.29
N HIS A 388 1.48 -1.22 3.80
CA HIS A 388 2.53 -0.77 4.73
C HIS A 388 2.57 -1.59 6.02
N GLU A 389 1.41 -2.00 6.55
CA GLU A 389 1.35 -2.90 7.69
C GLU A 389 2.01 -4.25 7.39
N ASP A 390 1.72 -4.82 6.22
CA ASP A 390 2.33 -6.11 5.83
C ASP A 390 3.85 -5.98 5.75
N GLY A 391 4.34 -4.85 5.22
CA GLY A 391 5.76 -4.50 5.22
C GLY A 391 6.31 -4.40 6.64
N ALA A 392 5.69 -3.61 7.50
CA ALA A 392 6.12 -3.41 8.89
C ALA A 392 6.13 -4.74 9.66
N ALA A 393 5.04 -5.50 9.61
CA ALA A 393 4.92 -6.79 10.27
C ALA A 393 5.94 -7.82 9.74
N SER A 394 6.24 -7.80 8.44
CA SER A 394 7.28 -8.68 7.88
C SER A 394 8.68 -8.29 8.34
N GLY A 395 8.96 -6.99 8.48
CA GLY A 395 10.21 -6.49 9.04
C GLY A 395 10.43 -6.95 10.49
N LEU A 396 9.38 -6.87 11.30
CA LEU A 396 9.41 -7.42 12.67
C LEU A 396 9.67 -8.92 12.66
N ARG A 397 8.95 -9.70 11.84
CA ARG A 397 9.18 -11.16 11.74
C ARG A 397 10.59 -11.50 11.25
N ALA A 398 11.18 -10.68 10.36
CA ALA A 398 12.56 -10.88 9.93
C ALA A 398 13.55 -10.64 11.08
N ALA A 399 13.36 -9.61 11.90
CA ALA A 399 14.16 -9.40 13.10
C ALA A 399 14.01 -10.56 14.11
N GLN A 400 12.80 -11.06 14.31
CA GLN A 400 12.52 -12.22 15.17
C GLN A 400 13.21 -13.50 14.65
N ALA A 401 13.24 -13.72 13.34
CA ALA A 401 13.94 -14.84 12.72
C ALA A 401 15.48 -14.77 12.94
N LEU A 402 16.01 -13.57 13.18
CA LEU A 402 17.40 -13.34 13.58
C LEU A 402 17.60 -13.28 15.10
N GLY A 403 16.60 -13.70 15.89
CA GLY A 403 16.69 -13.80 17.35
C GLY A 403 16.47 -12.48 18.09
N ARG A 404 15.94 -11.45 17.45
CA ARG A 404 15.64 -10.15 18.06
C ARG A 404 14.14 -9.87 18.01
N ASP A 405 13.56 -9.49 19.13
CA ASP A 405 12.16 -9.10 19.19
C ASP A 405 12.05 -7.60 19.48
N TRP A 406 10.88 -7.07 19.31
CA TRP A 406 10.59 -5.68 19.64
C TRP A 406 10.84 -5.44 21.14
N PRO A 407 11.69 -4.46 21.52
CA PRO A 407 12.03 -4.27 22.92
C PRO A 407 10.78 -4.01 23.77
N VAL A 408 10.66 -4.78 24.87
CA VAL A 408 9.59 -4.60 25.85
C VAL A 408 10.05 -3.53 26.83
N GLY A 409 9.36 -2.39 26.89
CA GLY A 409 9.54 -1.44 27.99
C GLY A 409 10.26 -0.12 27.69
N VAL A 410 10.37 0.33 26.44
CA VAL A 410 10.65 1.73 26.16
C VAL A 410 9.32 2.50 26.09
N ALA A 411 8.61 2.55 27.23
CA ALA A 411 7.58 3.56 27.41
C ALA A 411 8.31 4.92 27.46
N THR A 412 8.19 5.70 26.42
CA THR A 412 8.60 7.11 26.44
C THR A 412 7.88 7.78 27.60
N LYS A 413 8.59 8.07 28.69
CA LYS A 413 8.16 9.03 29.72
C LYS A 413 7.98 10.37 29.01
N ARG A 414 6.82 10.62 28.43
CA ARG A 414 6.38 11.99 28.16
C ARG A 414 5.79 12.53 29.44
N GLU A 415 6.62 13.21 30.23
CA GLU A 415 6.12 14.21 31.16
C GLU A 415 5.29 15.22 30.39
N HIS A 416 3.98 15.17 30.57
CA HIS A 416 3.08 16.27 30.23
C HIS A 416 3.47 17.47 31.08
N ARG A 417 4.39 18.30 30.60
CA ARG A 417 4.45 19.69 31.07
C ARG A 417 3.25 20.43 30.46
N VAL A 418 2.14 20.33 31.17
CA VAL A 418 1.07 21.34 31.04
C VAL A 418 1.65 22.60 31.68
N GLY A 419 2.17 23.48 30.87
CA GLY A 419 2.52 24.84 31.24
C GLY A 419 1.24 25.64 31.42
N ALA A 420 0.86 25.85 32.68
CA ALA A 420 -0.05 26.92 33.04
C ALA A 420 0.65 28.27 32.73
N ARG A 421 0.06 29.04 31.80
CA ARG A 421 -0.19 30.49 31.92
C ARG A 421 -0.99 30.99 30.71
#